data_b7ed7969059312bc517eb8b97631bb50
#
_entry.id   b7ed7969059312bc517eb8b97631bb50
#
_cell.length_a   1.000
_cell.length_b   1.000
_cell.length_c   1.000
_cell.angle_alpha   90.00
_cell.angle_beta   90.00
_cell.angle_gamma   90.00
#
_symmetry.space_group_name_H-M   'P 1'
#
loop_
_entity.id
_entity.type
_entity.pdbx_description
1 polymer ?
#
loop_
_entity_poly.entity_id
_entity_poly.type
_entity_poly.pdbx_seq_one_letter_code
_entity_poly.pdbx_strand_id
1 'polypeptide(L)'
;MPKTRESLPLVDISECCPSGLDAPLPRDEAEQLARVLKALADPARLQLLTIIRAAGESCACDLNEPVGLSQPTVSNHLKVLTSAGLIRREQRGQWAWFQVDEEALRQVGSLFS
;
A
#
# COMPACT_ATOMS: atom_id res chain seq x y z
N MET A 1 -4.01 15.84 -26.80
CA MET A 1 -3.73 15.43 -26.41
C MET A 1 -3.80 14.92 -26.47
N PRO A 2 -3.65 15.01 -26.61
CA PRO A 2 -3.30 14.40 -26.44
C PRO A 2 -3.12 13.76 -26.37
N LYS A 3 -2.82 13.62 -26.47
CA LYS A 3 -2.36 12.85 -26.22
C LYS A 3 -1.91 12.23 -26.07
N THR A 4 -1.73 12.34 -26.22
CA THR A 4 -1.18 11.70 -25.90
C THR A 4 -0.80 10.92 -25.76
N ARG A 5 -0.80 11.07 -25.85
CA ARG A 5 -0.26 10.30 -25.49
C ARG A 5 0.12 9.43 -25.68
N GLU A 6 0.24 9.52 -26.06
CA GLU A 6 0.79 8.76 -26.20
C GLU A 6 1.31 8.04 -26.20
N SER A 7 1.39 8.15 -26.32
CA SER A 7 2.07 7.47 -26.19
C SER A 7 2.65 6.86 -26.24
N LEU A 8 2.67 6.58 -26.59
CA LEU A 8 3.50 6.19 -26.63
C LEU A 8 4.59 5.63 -26.37
N PRO A 9 4.89 5.69 -26.39
CA PRO A 9 6.26 5.59 -25.87
C PRO A 9 6.56 4.33 -25.11
N LEU A 10 5.57 3.54 -24.88
CA LEU A 10 5.76 2.27 -24.18
C LEU A 10 6.70 1.35 -24.91
N VAL A 11 6.63 1.40 -26.23
CA VAL A 11 7.52 0.60 -27.05
C VAL A 11 8.97 1.04 -26.85
N ASP A 12 9.16 2.33 -26.72
CA ASP A 12 10.50 2.86 -26.57
C ASP A 12 11.15 2.37 -25.27
N ILE A 13 10.35 2.22 -24.23
CA ILE A 13 10.87 1.78 -22.95
C ILE A 13 11.45 0.37 -23.07
N SER A 14 10.76 -0.50 -23.77
CA SER A 14 11.25 -1.87 -23.93
C SER A 14 12.52 -1.93 -24.75
N GLU A 15 12.68 -1.00 -25.67
CA GLU A 15 13.90 -0.95 -26.46
C GLU A 15 15.05 -0.31 -25.72
N CYS A 16 14.73 0.63 -24.85
CA CYS A 16 15.76 1.38 -24.17
C CYS A 16 16.51 0.57 -23.13
N CYS A 17 15.93 -0.49 -22.62
CA CYS A 17 16.51 -1.18 -21.49
C CYS A 17 16.68 -2.67 -21.73
N PRO A 18 17.26 -3.06 -22.85
CA PRO A 18 17.44 -4.49 -23.10
C PRO A 18 18.42 -5.14 -22.12
N SER A 19 19.44 -4.41 -21.75
CA SER A 19 20.45 -4.98 -20.87
C SER A 19 20.09 -4.84 -19.41
N GLY A 20 19.19 -3.91 -19.09
CA GLY A 20 18.81 -3.70 -17.73
C GLY A 20 17.75 -4.65 -17.23
N LEU A 21 17.10 -5.34 -18.15
CA LEU A 21 16.01 -6.24 -17.80
C LEU A 21 16.44 -7.67 -18.00
N ASP A 22 17.12 -8.20 -17.02
CA ASP A 22 17.61 -9.56 -17.12
C ASP A 22 16.47 -10.56 -17.08
N ALA A 23 15.50 -10.27 -16.23
CA ALA A 23 14.37 -11.17 -16.04
C ALA A 23 13.19 -10.39 -15.52
N PRO A 24 11.98 -10.85 -15.84
CA PRO A 24 10.81 -10.26 -15.23
C PRO A 24 10.77 -10.57 -13.74
N LEU A 25 9.95 -9.82 -13.04
CA LEU A 25 9.69 -10.09 -11.63
C LEU A 25 9.15 -11.51 -11.51
N PRO A 26 9.68 -12.33 -10.60
CA PRO A 26 9.15 -13.69 -10.43
C PRO A 26 7.66 -13.67 -10.13
N ARG A 27 6.95 -14.69 -10.61
CA ARG A 27 5.50 -14.71 -10.51
C ARG A 27 5.00 -14.63 -9.08
N ASP A 28 5.64 -15.34 -8.16
CA ASP A 28 5.22 -15.33 -6.77
C ASP A 28 5.45 -13.98 -6.12
N GLU A 29 6.52 -13.30 -6.48
CA GLU A 29 6.77 -11.95 -5.97
C GLU A 29 5.77 -10.97 -6.58
N ALA A 30 5.46 -11.14 -7.86
CA ALA A 30 4.47 -10.28 -8.51
C ALA A 30 3.11 -10.44 -7.86
N GLU A 31 2.73 -11.66 -7.53
CA GLU A 31 1.45 -11.91 -6.86
C GLU A 31 1.41 -11.27 -5.48
N GLN A 32 2.51 -11.36 -4.75
CA GLN A 32 2.57 -10.76 -3.43
C GLN A 32 2.48 -9.24 -3.51
N LEU A 33 3.23 -8.64 -4.43
CA LEU A 33 3.17 -7.20 -4.63
C LEU A 33 1.78 -6.75 -5.08
N ALA A 34 1.13 -7.55 -5.93
CA ALA A 34 -0.21 -7.22 -6.39
C ALA A 34 -1.18 -7.16 -5.22
N ARG A 35 -1.06 -8.07 -4.26
CA ARG A 35 -1.93 -8.04 -3.09
C ARG A 35 -1.71 -6.77 -2.27
N VAL A 36 -0.46 -6.37 -2.11
CA VAL A 36 -0.14 -5.15 -1.38
C VAL A 36 -0.71 -3.93 -2.11
N LEU A 37 -0.52 -3.89 -3.42
CA LEU A 37 -1.01 -2.75 -4.20
C LEU A 37 -2.53 -2.68 -4.21
N LYS A 38 -3.20 -3.84 -4.21
CA LYS A 38 -4.66 -3.85 -4.12
C LYS A 38 -5.13 -3.29 -2.79
N ALA A 39 -4.41 -3.62 -1.71
CA ALA A 39 -4.76 -3.09 -0.40
C ALA A 39 -4.58 -1.58 -0.35
N LEU A 40 -3.65 -1.04 -1.12
CA LEU A 40 -3.42 0.39 -1.18
C LEU A 40 -4.36 1.13 -2.11
N ALA A 41 -5.03 0.41 -3.01
CA ALA A 41 -5.84 1.04 -4.05
C ALA A 41 -7.24 1.38 -3.55
N ASP A 42 -7.31 2.12 -2.45
CA ASP A 42 -8.55 2.57 -1.86
C ASP A 42 -8.26 3.87 -1.10
N PRO A 43 -9.04 4.93 -1.35
CA PRO A 43 -8.75 6.23 -0.73
C PRO A 43 -8.72 6.18 0.79
N ALA A 44 -9.68 5.48 1.39
CA ALA A 44 -9.75 5.42 2.85
C ALA A 44 -8.55 4.67 3.42
N ARG A 45 -8.12 3.61 2.75
CA ARG A 45 -6.96 2.87 3.22
C ARG A 45 -5.68 3.68 3.11
N LEU A 46 -5.56 4.48 2.04
CA LEU A 46 -4.41 5.37 1.93
C LEU A 46 -4.41 6.42 3.04
N GLN A 47 -5.59 6.97 3.35
CA GLN A 47 -5.69 7.93 4.44
C GLN A 47 -5.30 7.29 5.76
N LEU A 48 -5.83 6.11 6.04
CA LEU A 48 -5.51 5.42 7.29
C LEU A 48 -4.02 5.14 7.41
N LEU A 49 -3.41 4.68 6.33
CA LEU A 49 -1.99 4.37 6.35
C LEU A 49 -1.16 5.62 6.66
N THR A 50 -1.47 6.75 6.04
CA THR A 50 -0.72 7.97 6.27
C THR A 50 -0.94 8.53 7.67
N ILE A 51 -2.17 8.39 8.20
CA ILE A 51 -2.45 8.83 9.57
C ILE A 51 -1.63 8.01 10.57
N ILE A 52 -1.67 6.69 10.43
CA ILE A 52 -0.94 5.81 11.33
C ILE A 52 0.56 6.09 11.24
N ARG A 53 1.07 6.26 10.02
CA ARG A 53 2.50 6.50 9.82
C ARG A 53 2.94 7.81 10.46
N ALA A 54 2.15 8.85 10.28
CA ALA A 54 2.50 10.16 10.83
C ALA A 54 2.47 10.15 12.36
N ALA A 55 1.55 9.39 12.95
CA ALA A 55 1.42 9.32 14.39
C ALA A 55 2.41 8.34 15.04
N GLY A 56 3.02 7.47 14.24
CA GLY A 56 3.86 6.41 14.76
C GLY A 56 3.08 5.18 15.13
N GLU A 57 2.01 5.35 15.86
CA GLU A 57 1.06 4.29 16.17
C GLU A 57 -0.29 4.94 16.46
N SER A 58 -1.36 4.19 16.24
CA SER A 58 -2.70 4.69 16.43
C SER A 58 -3.61 3.61 16.97
N CYS A 59 -4.48 4.00 17.90
CA CYS A 59 -5.54 3.14 18.37
C CYS A 59 -6.65 3.12 17.33
N ALA A 60 -7.26 1.93 17.13
CA ALA A 60 -8.37 1.81 16.20
C ALA A 60 -9.50 2.79 16.53
N CYS A 61 -9.70 3.06 17.81
CA CYS A 61 -10.76 3.95 18.25
C CYS A 61 -10.59 5.40 17.81
N ASP A 62 -9.38 5.78 17.39
CA ASP A 62 -9.10 7.16 17.00
C ASP A 62 -9.11 7.36 15.49
N LEU A 63 -9.38 6.32 14.72
CA LEU A 63 -9.19 6.39 13.28
C LEU A 63 -10.46 6.63 12.47
N ASN A 64 -11.64 6.38 13.04
CA ASN A 64 -12.85 6.52 12.25
C ASN A 64 -13.23 7.98 12.02
N GLU A 65 -12.98 8.86 12.96
CA GLU A 65 -13.36 10.26 12.82
C GLU A 65 -12.56 10.98 11.72
N PRO A 66 -11.22 10.87 11.69
CA PRO A 66 -10.47 11.57 10.64
C PRO A 66 -10.83 11.17 9.23
N VAL A 67 -11.23 9.92 9.01
CA VAL A 67 -11.58 9.48 7.65
C VAL A 67 -13.07 9.56 7.38
N GLY A 68 -13.86 9.90 8.39
CA GLY A 68 -15.30 10.11 8.21
C GLY A 68 -16.08 8.85 7.94
N LEU A 69 -15.61 7.71 8.44
CA LEU A 69 -16.26 6.42 8.22
C LEU A 69 -16.67 5.81 9.54
N SER A 70 -17.61 4.88 9.47
CA SER A 70 -18.08 4.17 10.67
C SER A 70 -16.97 3.24 11.18
N GLN A 71 -17.06 2.89 12.44
CA GLN A 71 -16.08 2.03 13.05
C GLN A 71 -16.00 0.65 12.41
N PRO A 72 -17.12 0.00 12.06
CA PRO A 72 -17.00 -1.30 11.37
C PRO A 72 -16.31 -1.18 10.02
N THR A 73 -16.55 -0.11 9.29
CA THR A 73 -15.90 0.09 8.00
C THR A 73 -14.40 0.30 8.16
N VAL A 74 -14.01 1.12 9.13
CA VAL A 74 -12.60 1.34 9.41
C VAL A 74 -11.93 0.05 9.85
N SER A 75 -12.60 -0.73 10.71
CA SER A 75 -12.07 -2.01 11.15
C SER A 75 -11.81 -2.93 9.97
N ASN A 76 -12.72 -2.93 8.99
CA ASN A 76 -12.54 -3.78 7.82
C ASN A 76 -11.33 -3.32 7.00
N HIS A 77 -11.17 -2.01 6.81
CA HIS A 77 -10.01 -1.48 6.10
C HIS A 77 -8.70 -1.81 6.82
N LEU A 78 -8.70 -1.71 8.13
CA LEU A 78 -7.51 -2.04 8.91
C LEU A 78 -7.17 -3.53 8.78
N LYS A 79 -8.19 -4.36 8.73
CA LYS A 79 -7.98 -5.79 8.55
C LYS A 79 -7.35 -6.08 7.19
N VAL A 80 -7.80 -5.41 6.14
CA VAL A 80 -7.23 -5.58 4.81
C VAL A 80 -5.76 -5.14 4.81
N LEU A 81 -5.46 -4.00 5.40
CA LEU A 81 -4.08 -3.52 5.47
C LEU A 81 -3.19 -4.46 6.27
N THR A 82 -3.71 -5.00 7.36
CA THR A 82 -2.97 -5.94 8.19
C THR A 82 -2.69 -7.24 7.43
N SER A 83 -3.70 -7.74 6.72
CA SER A 83 -3.54 -8.97 5.95
C SER A 83 -2.53 -8.81 4.83
N ALA A 84 -2.41 -7.62 4.29
CA ALA A 84 -1.43 -7.35 3.24
C ALA A 84 -0.03 -7.11 3.79
N GLY A 85 0.12 -7.05 5.11
CA GLY A 85 1.43 -6.84 5.72
C GLY A 85 1.89 -5.41 5.76
N LEU A 86 1.00 -4.46 5.49
CA LEU A 86 1.36 -3.04 5.47
C LEU A 86 1.36 -2.42 6.86
N ILE A 87 0.55 -2.93 7.75
CA ILE A 87 0.51 -2.46 9.13
C ILE A 87 0.53 -3.67 10.05
N ARG A 88 0.96 -3.44 11.28
CA ARG A 88 0.99 -4.46 12.31
C ARG A 88 0.01 -4.08 13.40
N ARG A 89 -0.66 -5.09 13.93
CA ARG A 89 -1.66 -4.92 14.96
C ARG A 89 -1.13 -5.46 16.27
N GLU A 90 -1.34 -4.69 17.33
CA GLU A 90 -0.96 -5.11 18.67
C GLU A 90 -2.15 -4.92 19.60
N GLN A 91 -2.50 -5.95 20.36
CA GLN A 91 -3.58 -5.86 21.31
C GLN A 91 -3.01 -5.39 22.64
N ARG A 92 -3.58 -4.28 23.16
CA ARG A 92 -3.20 -3.74 24.45
C ARG A 92 -4.45 -3.62 25.30
N GLY A 93 -4.66 -4.60 26.20
CA GLY A 93 -5.89 -4.68 26.94
C GLY A 93 -7.05 -4.91 25.99
N GLN A 94 -8.03 -4.04 26.03
CA GLN A 94 -9.19 -4.16 25.15
C GLN A 94 -9.07 -3.32 23.89
N TRP A 95 -7.91 -2.69 23.65
CA TRP A 95 -7.72 -1.78 22.53
C TRP A 95 -6.73 -2.37 21.53
N ALA A 96 -7.04 -2.22 20.25
CA ALA A 96 -6.14 -2.62 19.17
C ALA A 96 -5.33 -1.39 18.74
N TRP A 97 -4.02 -1.56 18.66
CA TRP A 97 -3.10 -0.51 18.21
C TRP A 97 -2.44 -0.93 16.92
N PHE A 98 -2.15 0.03 16.08
CA PHE A 98 -1.62 -0.23 14.74
C PHE A 98 -0.38 0.61 14.49
N GLN A 99 0.60 -0.01 13.83
CA GLN A 99 1.83 0.64 13.38
C GLN A 99 2.07 0.26 11.94
N VAL A 100 2.68 1.18 11.17
CA VAL A 100 3.03 0.88 9.79
C VAL A 100 4.27 0.01 9.77
N ASP A 101 4.30 -0.95 8.86
CA ASP A 101 5.48 -1.75 8.60
C ASP A 101 6.32 -1.00 7.55
N GLU A 102 7.35 -0.31 8.01
CA GLU A 102 8.16 0.53 7.13
C GLU A 102 8.89 -0.30 6.08
N GLU A 103 9.26 -1.53 6.42
CA GLU A 103 9.95 -2.39 5.47
C GLU A 103 9.04 -2.74 4.30
N ALA A 104 7.78 -3.03 4.59
CA ALA A 104 6.82 -3.34 3.53
C ALA A 104 6.65 -2.14 2.59
N LEU A 105 6.56 -0.94 3.15
CA LEU A 105 6.46 0.25 2.32
C LEU A 105 7.70 0.47 1.47
N ARG A 106 8.87 0.21 2.05
CA ARG A 106 10.11 0.36 1.32
C ARG A 106 10.19 -0.58 0.14
N GLN A 107 9.72 -1.82 0.33
CA GLN A 107 9.71 -2.78 -0.76
C GLN A 107 8.83 -2.34 -1.91
N VAL A 108 7.66 -1.77 -1.60
CA VAL A 108 6.79 -1.24 -2.65
C VAL A 108 7.48 -0.08 -3.37
N GLY A 109 8.09 0.82 -2.61
CA GLY A 109 8.77 1.96 -3.21
C GLY A 109 9.94 1.55 -4.09
N SER A 110 10.68 0.52 -3.68
CA SER A 110 11.86 0.11 -4.42
C SER A 110 11.51 -0.48 -5.78
N LEU A 111 10.28 -0.88 -5.99
CA LEU A 111 9.84 -1.41 -7.27
C LEU A 111 10.04 -0.39 -8.38
N PHE A 112 9.97 0.88 -8.06
CA PHE A 112 10.00 1.95 -9.05
C PHE A 112 11.27 2.81 -8.96
N SER A 113 12.23 2.41 -8.17
CA SER A 113 13.44 3.21 -8.02
C SER A 113 14.67 2.60 -8.69
#